data_4a852b5adc2d143de1b65834cd3bae3e
#
_entry.id   4a852b5adc2d143de1b65834cd3bae3e
#
_cell.length_a   1.000
_cell.length_b   1.000
_cell.length_c   1.000
_cell.angle_alpha   90.00
_cell.angle_beta   90.00
_cell.angle_gamma   90.00
#
_symmetry.space_group_name_H-M   'P 1'
#
loop_
_entity.id
_entity.type
_entity.pdbx_description
1 polymer ?
#
loop_
_entity_poly.entity_id
_entity_poly.type
_entity_poly.pdbx_seq_one_letter_code
_entity_poly.pdbx_strand_id
1 'polypeptide(L)'
;MCNEGNVHTWDFELPFSQLTELEGDRSPDAQADIQLVLTNLELEQGETGQLRLKCGMTGQYLIHDRVMVELTEDAYSTRRTVELAREPLLLPALLETRLETVSAGQQFPGIEGEILDAVFLPDFPLPQRTAEGYSLEFPGLFQILYRDESGTVQTATARWTGHTEFPADGDCRVDAVLQRIGSAQAAGTEGGVKVIAQAALSMDVTSNREMTMVTGLTTGEEQEPDPSRPSLILCRPEGDGLWNIAKRCNSTMEAIQKANGLKWEPEDDRILLIPVC
;
A
#
# COMPACT_ATOMS: atom_id res chain seq x y z
N MET A 1 -7.23 37.42 -16.10
CA MET A 1 -6.62 38.64 -16.65
C MET A 1 -7.41 39.83 -16.16
N CYS A 2 -6.75 40.87 -15.68
CA CYS A 2 -7.41 42.11 -15.28
C CYS A 2 -7.27 43.14 -16.37
N ASN A 3 -8.38 43.69 -16.84
CA ASN A 3 -8.40 44.81 -17.71
C ASN A 3 -9.37 45.83 -17.12
N GLU A 4 -8.93 47.05 -16.82
CA GLU A 4 -9.72 48.13 -16.22
C GLU A 4 -10.47 47.76 -14.93
N GLY A 5 -9.85 46.91 -14.07
CA GLY A 5 -10.46 46.43 -12.82
C GLY A 5 -11.45 45.28 -12.95
N ASN A 6 -11.71 44.81 -14.14
CA ASN A 6 -12.54 43.63 -14.35
C ASN A 6 -11.68 42.34 -14.36
N VAL A 7 -12.12 41.34 -13.60
CA VAL A 7 -11.50 39.97 -13.62
C VAL A 7 -12.32 39.10 -14.52
N HIS A 8 -11.64 38.50 -15.47
CA HIS A 8 -12.23 37.47 -16.34
C HIS A 8 -11.63 36.14 -15.96
N THR A 9 -12.48 35.17 -15.66
CA THR A 9 -12.10 33.78 -15.39
C THR A 9 -12.46 32.95 -16.60
N TRP A 10 -11.51 32.08 -17.01
CA TRP A 10 -11.74 31.08 -18.04
C TRP A 10 -11.38 29.72 -17.46
N ASP A 11 -12.31 28.79 -17.56
CA ASP A 11 -12.09 27.39 -17.25
C ASP A 11 -11.77 26.64 -18.55
N PHE A 12 -10.67 25.93 -18.56
CA PHE A 12 -10.30 25.08 -19.69
C PHE A 12 -9.60 23.82 -19.20
N GLU A 13 -9.82 22.75 -19.93
CA GLU A 13 -9.17 21.46 -19.68
C GLU A 13 -7.99 21.29 -20.63
N LEU A 14 -6.83 20.95 -20.07
CA LEU A 14 -5.64 20.60 -20.83
C LEU A 14 -5.44 19.08 -20.75
N PRO A 15 -5.88 18.30 -21.74
CA PRO A 15 -5.64 16.88 -21.75
C PRO A 15 -4.15 16.61 -21.92
N PHE A 16 -3.62 15.71 -21.12
CA PHE A 16 -2.26 15.22 -21.28
C PHE A 16 -2.25 13.70 -21.15
N SER A 17 -1.22 13.07 -21.71
CA SER A 17 -0.95 11.66 -21.51
C SER A 17 0.54 11.45 -21.33
N GLN A 18 0.90 10.59 -20.41
CA GLN A 18 2.26 10.15 -20.16
C GLN A 18 2.29 8.63 -20.15
N LEU A 19 3.16 8.04 -20.96
CA LEU A 19 3.45 6.63 -20.89
C LEU A 19 4.69 6.42 -20.01
N THR A 20 4.58 5.51 -19.08
CA THR A 20 5.67 5.11 -18.20
C THR A 20 5.82 3.59 -18.30
N GLU A 21 7.02 3.14 -18.63
CA GLU A 21 7.34 1.72 -18.58
C GLU A 21 7.56 1.32 -17.12
N LEU A 22 6.83 0.29 -16.69
CA LEU A 22 6.96 -0.26 -15.36
C LEU A 22 7.94 -1.43 -15.39
N GLU A 23 8.83 -1.49 -14.42
CA GLU A 23 9.75 -2.62 -14.28
C GLU A 23 9.00 -3.90 -13.86
N GLY A 24 9.36 -5.02 -14.50
CA GLY A 24 8.82 -6.36 -14.23
C GLY A 24 7.44 -6.63 -14.83
N ASP A 25 7.09 -7.90 -14.89
CA ASP A 25 5.77 -8.36 -15.33
C ASP A 25 4.73 -8.05 -14.24
N ARG A 26 3.58 -7.53 -14.67
CA ARG A 26 2.46 -7.18 -13.80
C ARG A 26 1.22 -7.99 -14.17
N SER A 27 0.43 -8.30 -13.16
CA SER A 27 -0.88 -8.91 -13.36
C SER A 27 -1.81 -7.95 -14.11
N PRO A 28 -2.70 -8.44 -14.99
CA PRO A 28 -3.76 -7.61 -15.59
C PRO A 28 -4.69 -6.96 -14.55
N ASP A 29 -4.76 -7.53 -13.34
CA ASP A 29 -5.59 -7.04 -12.25
C ASP A 29 -4.83 -6.08 -11.30
N ALA A 30 -3.57 -5.74 -11.63
CA ALA A 30 -2.81 -4.78 -10.84
C ALA A 30 -3.51 -3.42 -10.82
N GLN A 31 -3.59 -2.82 -9.65
CA GLN A 31 -4.18 -1.50 -9.44
C GLN A 31 -3.08 -0.46 -9.22
N ALA A 32 -3.32 0.77 -9.64
CA ALA A 32 -2.37 1.86 -9.44
C ALA A 32 -3.07 3.09 -8.84
N ASP A 33 -2.55 3.55 -7.72
CA ASP A 33 -2.87 4.86 -7.16
C ASP A 33 -1.85 5.88 -7.66
N ILE A 34 -2.33 6.98 -8.24
CA ILE A 34 -1.48 7.99 -8.86
C ILE A 34 -1.71 9.33 -8.18
N GLN A 35 -0.62 9.93 -7.71
CA GLN A 35 -0.60 11.32 -7.25
C GLN A 35 0.20 12.18 -8.22
N LEU A 36 -0.39 13.29 -8.67
CA LEU A 36 0.26 14.28 -9.52
C LEU A 36 0.44 15.58 -8.75
N VAL A 37 1.65 16.11 -8.80
CA VAL A 37 2.00 17.40 -8.18
C VAL A 37 2.46 18.36 -9.26
N LEU A 38 1.86 19.56 -9.30
CA LEU A 38 2.27 20.64 -10.16
C LEU A 38 3.58 21.25 -9.63
N THR A 39 4.66 21.12 -10.40
CA THR A 39 6.00 21.58 -10.00
C THR A 39 6.36 22.94 -10.56
N ASN A 40 5.83 23.28 -11.73
CA ASN A 40 6.07 24.56 -12.38
C ASN A 40 4.85 24.99 -13.20
N LEU A 41 4.59 26.29 -13.19
CA LEU A 41 3.55 26.93 -13.98
C LEU A 41 4.07 28.26 -14.56
N GLU A 42 4.21 28.32 -15.86
CA GLU A 42 4.65 29.52 -16.57
C GLU A 42 3.55 30.00 -17.51
N LEU A 43 3.22 31.28 -17.42
CA LEU A 43 2.28 31.93 -18.31
C LEU A 43 3.00 33.00 -19.14
N GLU A 44 3.05 32.80 -20.45
CA GLU A 44 3.63 33.75 -21.41
C GLU A 44 2.51 34.42 -22.20
N GLN A 45 2.58 35.75 -22.33
CA GLN A 45 1.70 36.49 -23.21
C GLN A 45 2.41 36.77 -24.54
N GLY A 46 1.85 36.26 -25.62
CA GLY A 46 2.33 36.53 -26.97
C GLY A 46 1.91 37.89 -27.51
N GLU A 47 2.58 38.34 -28.58
CA GLU A 47 2.37 39.69 -29.23
C GLU A 47 0.93 39.86 -29.76
N THR A 48 0.21 38.78 -30.06
CA THR A 48 -1.14 38.76 -30.63
C THR A 48 -2.26 38.61 -29.56
N GLY A 49 -1.94 38.78 -28.26
CA GLY A 49 -2.89 38.53 -27.17
C GLY A 49 -3.12 37.04 -26.90
N GLN A 50 -2.34 36.14 -27.49
CA GLN A 50 -2.35 34.75 -27.19
C GLN A 50 -1.68 34.48 -25.83
N LEU A 51 -2.25 33.59 -25.05
CA LEU A 51 -1.65 33.10 -23.80
C LEU A 51 -1.08 31.71 -24.03
N ARG A 52 0.17 31.55 -23.63
CA ARG A 52 0.82 30.22 -23.61
C ARG A 52 1.04 29.82 -22.16
N LEU A 53 0.43 28.69 -21.79
CA LEU A 53 0.60 28.08 -20.48
C LEU A 53 1.54 26.88 -20.62
N LYS A 54 2.59 26.85 -19.79
CA LYS A 54 3.49 25.72 -19.64
C LYS A 54 3.37 25.18 -18.23
N CYS A 55 3.12 23.90 -18.10
CA CYS A 55 2.99 23.20 -16.79
C CYS A 55 4.05 22.11 -16.69
N GLY A 56 4.79 22.10 -15.59
CA GLY A 56 5.59 20.97 -15.15
C GLY A 56 4.84 20.17 -14.10
N MET A 57 4.83 18.85 -14.20
CA MET A 57 4.20 17.96 -13.21
C MET A 57 5.15 16.83 -12.87
N THR A 58 5.09 16.40 -11.59
CA THR A 58 5.75 15.18 -11.11
C THR A 58 4.68 14.22 -10.64
N GLY A 59 4.79 12.96 -11.06
CA GLY A 59 3.87 11.89 -10.65
C GLY A 59 4.55 10.87 -9.76
N GLN A 60 3.90 10.50 -8.68
CA GLN A 60 4.17 9.30 -7.90
C GLN A 60 3.06 8.31 -8.14
N TYR A 61 3.39 7.04 -8.26
CA TYR A 61 2.41 5.96 -8.37
C TYR A 61 2.77 4.83 -7.41
N LEU A 62 1.73 4.26 -6.81
CA LEU A 62 1.79 3.01 -6.05
C LEU A 62 1.09 1.93 -6.84
N ILE A 63 1.77 0.80 -7.04
CA ILE A 63 1.19 -0.33 -7.76
C ILE A 63 0.94 -1.45 -6.77
N HIS A 64 -0.32 -1.85 -6.68
CA HIS A 64 -0.79 -2.96 -5.89
C HIS A 64 -0.96 -4.17 -6.80
N ASP A 65 -0.08 -5.15 -6.68
CA ASP A 65 -0.15 -6.40 -7.43
C ASP A 65 -0.08 -7.58 -6.46
N ARG A 66 -0.96 -8.56 -6.65
CA ARG A 66 -1.02 -9.76 -5.83
C ARG A 66 -0.49 -10.93 -6.62
N VAL A 67 0.60 -11.50 -6.15
CA VAL A 67 1.19 -12.70 -6.73
C VAL A 67 0.97 -13.87 -5.77
N MET A 68 0.42 -14.96 -6.30
CA MET A 68 0.34 -16.21 -5.57
C MET A 68 1.63 -16.99 -5.80
N VAL A 69 2.33 -17.30 -4.73
CA VAL A 69 3.58 -18.05 -4.76
C VAL A 69 3.38 -19.36 -4.01
N GLU A 70 3.67 -20.48 -4.68
CA GLU A 70 3.70 -21.81 -4.04
C GLU A 70 5.12 -22.11 -3.61
N LEU A 71 5.32 -22.36 -2.32
CA LEU A 71 6.62 -22.68 -1.74
C LEU A 71 6.59 -24.06 -1.13
N THR A 72 7.65 -24.83 -1.37
CA THR A 72 7.87 -26.12 -0.68
C THR A 72 8.60 -25.83 0.63
N GLU A 73 7.94 -26.06 1.75
CA GLU A 73 8.50 -25.83 3.10
C GLU A 73 9.19 -27.08 3.65
N ASP A 74 8.72 -28.28 3.28
CA ASP A 74 9.24 -29.54 3.79
C ASP A 74 9.00 -30.67 2.80
N ALA A 75 9.81 -31.76 2.93
CA ALA A 75 9.64 -33.01 2.21
C ALA A 75 10.17 -34.15 3.06
N TYR A 76 9.59 -35.35 2.90
CA TYR A 76 10.08 -36.59 3.52
C TYR A 76 9.79 -37.78 2.61
N SER A 77 10.43 -38.91 2.92
CA SER A 77 10.14 -40.18 2.28
C SER A 77 9.94 -41.24 3.34
N THR A 78 9.03 -42.17 3.07
CA THR A 78 8.79 -43.35 3.93
C THR A 78 9.80 -44.48 3.70
N ARG A 79 10.59 -44.38 2.60
CA ARG A 79 11.51 -45.48 2.18
C ARG A 79 12.96 -45.06 2.06
N ARG A 80 13.23 -43.75 1.99
CA ARG A 80 14.61 -43.24 1.79
C ARG A 80 14.89 -42.13 2.80
N THR A 81 16.17 -42.02 3.15
CA THR A 81 16.60 -40.79 3.82
C THR A 81 16.50 -39.63 2.85
N VAL A 82 16.09 -38.46 3.37
CA VAL A 82 15.95 -37.24 2.59
C VAL A 82 16.73 -36.14 3.28
N GLU A 83 17.63 -35.51 2.54
CA GLU A 83 18.34 -34.33 2.95
C GLU A 83 17.77 -33.15 2.17
N LEU A 84 17.39 -32.09 2.89
CA LEU A 84 16.79 -30.89 2.32
C LEU A 84 17.77 -29.73 2.41
N ALA A 85 18.09 -29.15 1.27
CA ALA A 85 18.70 -27.83 1.21
C ALA A 85 17.60 -26.78 1.44
N ARG A 86 17.82 -25.88 2.38
CA ARG A 86 16.86 -24.82 2.74
C ARG A 86 17.52 -23.47 2.66
N GLU A 87 16.79 -22.51 2.13
CA GLU A 87 17.22 -21.11 2.07
C GLU A 87 16.15 -20.20 2.67
N PRO A 88 16.57 -19.15 3.39
CA PRO A 88 15.64 -18.11 3.84
C PRO A 88 15.15 -17.30 2.65
N LEU A 89 13.87 -17.01 2.63
CA LEU A 89 13.22 -16.17 1.64
C LEU A 89 12.50 -15.02 2.36
N LEU A 90 12.78 -13.80 1.95
CA LEU A 90 12.07 -12.61 2.42
C LEU A 90 11.00 -12.24 1.41
N LEU A 91 9.74 -12.35 1.79
CA LEU A 91 8.60 -11.98 0.96
C LEU A 91 7.95 -10.72 1.50
N PRO A 92 7.75 -9.70 0.65
CA PRO A 92 6.95 -8.55 1.04
C PRO A 92 5.50 -9.00 1.21
N ALA A 93 4.96 -8.76 2.38
CA ALA A 93 3.57 -9.02 2.72
C ALA A 93 2.84 -7.72 3.00
N LEU A 94 1.73 -7.47 2.32
CA LEU A 94 0.84 -6.38 2.64
C LEU A 94 0.15 -6.71 3.96
N LEU A 95 0.39 -5.89 4.99
CA LEU A 95 -0.22 -6.06 6.31
C LEU A 95 -1.55 -5.34 6.38
N GLU A 96 -1.60 -4.11 5.87
CA GLU A 96 -2.77 -3.25 5.97
C GLU A 96 -2.80 -2.26 4.80
N THR A 97 -4.00 -2.00 4.29
CA THR A 97 -4.30 -0.85 3.43
C THR A 97 -5.28 0.05 4.16
N ARG A 98 -4.96 1.32 4.26
CA ARG A 98 -5.84 2.34 4.86
C ARG A 98 -6.23 3.37 3.83
N LEU A 99 -7.49 3.74 3.85
CA LEU A 99 -8.03 4.85 3.08
C LEU A 99 -8.74 5.80 4.05
N GLU A 100 -8.22 7.02 4.15
CA GLU A 100 -8.74 8.03 5.07
C GLU A 100 -9.09 9.31 4.33
N THR A 101 -10.15 10.00 4.76
CA THR A 101 -10.44 11.36 4.30
C THR A 101 -9.86 12.37 5.28
N VAL A 102 -8.95 13.17 4.78
CA VAL A 102 -8.29 14.24 5.55
C VAL A 102 -8.94 15.57 5.24
N SER A 103 -9.26 16.33 6.28
CA SER A 103 -9.70 17.72 6.16
C SER A 103 -8.53 18.66 6.42
N ALA A 104 -8.10 19.37 5.38
CA ALA A 104 -7.09 20.41 5.47
C ALA A 104 -7.75 21.75 5.67
N GLY A 105 -7.23 22.59 6.56
CA GLY A 105 -7.78 23.91 6.82
C GLY A 105 -6.69 24.94 7.09
N GLN A 106 -6.81 26.11 6.48
CA GLN A 106 -5.85 27.20 6.62
C GLN A 106 -6.55 28.53 6.84
N GLN A 107 -6.04 29.33 7.78
CA GLN A 107 -6.47 30.69 8.03
C GLN A 107 -5.51 31.69 7.34
N PHE A 108 -6.07 32.65 6.63
CA PHE A 108 -5.35 33.75 6.03
C PHE A 108 -5.77 35.07 6.76
N PRO A 109 -4.99 35.50 7.76
CA PRO A 109 -5.34 36.70 8.53
C PRO A 109 -5.12 37.99 7.74
N GLY A 110 -5.94 38.99 8.03
CA GLY A 110 -5.80 40.33 7.45
C GLY A 110 -6.16 40.42 5.97
N ILE A 111 -6.79 39.40 5.39
CA ILE A 111 -7.30 39.46 4.03
C ILE A 111 -8.74 39.93 4.08
N GLU A 112 -8.95 41.11 3.49
CA GLU A 112 -10.25 41.77 3.33
C GLU A 112 -10.54 41.93 1.83
N GLY A 113 -11.79 41.69 1.43
CA GLY A 113 -12.21 41.80 0.04
C GLY A 113 -12.93 40.57 -0.50
N GLU A 114 -13.08 40.53 -1.81
CA GLU A 114 -13.79 39.48 -2.52
C GLU A 114 -12.85 38.31 -2.85
N ILE A 115 -13.18 37.10 -2.40
CA ILE A 115 -12.43 35.91 -2.76
C ILE A 115 -12.87 35.43 -4.16
N LEU A 116 -11.94 35.40 -5.07
CA LEU A 116 -12.15 35.00 -6.47
C LEU A 116 -11.94 33.53 -6.70
N ASP A 117 -10.93 32.93 -6.04
CA ASP A 117 -10.63 31.52 -6.14
C ASP A 117 -9.83 31.03 -4.91
N ALA A 118 -9.93 29.73 -4.63
CA ALA A 118 -9.15 29.08 -3.58
C ALA A 118 -8.76 27.66 -4.03
N VAL A 119 -7.50 27.33 -3.84
CA VAL A 119 -6.94 26.06 -4.28
C VAL A 119 -6.12 25.41 -3.15
N PHE A 120 -6.23 24.11 -3.01
CA PHE A 120 -5.34 23.29 -2.20
C PHE A 120 -4.53 22.35 -3.11
N LEU A 121 -3.22 22.42 -3.00
CA LEU A 121 -2.26 21.61 -3.74
C LEU A 121 -1.58 20.66 -2.75
N PRO A 122 -1.99 19.40 -2.69
CA PRO A 122 -1.31 18.40 -1.86
C PRO A 122 0.08 18.10 -2.42
N ASP A 123 1.04 17.85 -1.54
CA ASP A 123 2.37 17.38 -1.86
C ASP A 123 2.53 15.93 -1.41
N PHE A 124 3.69 15.32 -1.68
CA PHE A 124 3.93 13.92 -1.37
C PHE A 124 3.98 13.67 0.14
N PRO A 125 3.26 12.65 0.63
CA PRO A 125 3.35 12.22 2.03
C PRO A 125 4.77 11.75 2.37
N LEU A 126 5.19 12.02 3.61
CA LEU A 126 6.51 11.72 4.13
C LEU A 126 6.41 10.77 5.33
N PRO A 127 6.50 9.44 5.12
CA PRO A 127 6.50 8.49 6.21
C PRO A 127 7.84 8.53 6.97
N GLN A 128 7.76 8.59 8.30
CA GLN A 128 8.89 8.58 9.20
C GLN A 128 8.71 7.48 10.26
N ARG A 129 9.72 6.67 10.47
CA ARG A 129 9.69 5.65 11.52
C ARG A 129 9.88 6.31 12.88
N THR A 130 9.04 5.91 13.83
CA THR A 130 9.12 6.31 15.24
C THR A 130 9.42 5.10 16.14
N ALA A 131 9.54 5.31 17.44
CA ALA A 131 9.77 4.21 18.38
C ALA A 131 8.54 3.27 18.53
N GLU A 132 7.34 3.79 18.27
CA GLU A 132 6.05 3.09 18.48
C GLU A 132 5.33 2.72 17.16
N GLY A 133 5.96 3.01 16.00
CA GLY A 133 5.36 2.77 14.69
C GLY A 133 5.83 3.76 13.64
N TYR A 134 4.88 4.40 12.98
CA TYR A 134 5.14 5.42 11.97
C TYR A 134 4.36 6.70 12.24
N SER A 135 5.03 7.81 11.95
CA SER A 135 4.45 9.14 11.81
C SER A 135 4.41 9.47 10.32
N LEU A 136 3.29 9.92 9.83
CA LEU A 136 3.12 10.34 8.45
C LEU A 136 2.79 11.82 8.42
N GLU A 137 3.68 12.61 7.85
CA GLU A 137 3.42 14.01 7.51
C GLU A 137 2.93 14.09 6.07
N PHE A 138 1.88 14.85 5.83
CA PHE A 138 1.35 15.10 4.50
C PHE A 138 1.24 16.60 4.26
N PRO A 139 2.25 17.16 3.58
CA PRO A 139 2.32 18.58 3.33
C PRO A 139 1.39 19.01 2.20
N GLY A 140 1.09 20.30 2.16
CA GLY A 140 0.31 20.90 1.10
C GLY A 140 0.42 22.43 1.09
N LEU A 141 -0.04 23.04 0.02
CA LEU A 141 -0.05 24.46 -0.17
C LEU A 141 -1.48 24.94 -0.42
N PHE A 142 -1.94 25.89 0.40
CA PHE A 142 -3.13 26.67 0.11
C PHE A 142 -2.76 27.91 -0.66
N GLN A 143 -3.52 28.22 -1.68
CA GLN A 143 -3.43 29.47 -2.42
C GLN A 143 -4.82 30.07 -2.59
N ILE A 144 -4.92 31.36 -2.38
CA ILE A 144 -6.14 32.15 -2.64
C ILE A 144 -5.86 33.25 -3.62
N LEU A 145 -6.84 33.56 -4.44
CA LEU A 145 -6.92 34.71 -5.31
C LEU A 145 -8.04 35.58 -4.80
N TYR A 146 -7.75 36.84 -4.52
CA TYR A 146 -8.75 37.77 -3.98
C TYR A 146 -8.61 39.17 -4.57
N ARG A 147 -9.68 39.93 -4.54
CA ARG A 147 -9.69 41.37 -4.88
C ARG A 147 -9.75 42.16 -3.61
N ASP A 148 -8.74 43.00 -3.36
CA ASP A 148 -8.69 43.86 -2.20
C ASP A 148 -9.69 45.05 -2.31
N GLU A 149 -9.82 45.84 -1.24
CA GLU A 149 -10.72 47.03 -1.20
C GLU A 149 -10.37 48.06 -2.26
N SER A 150 -9.13 48.11 -2.74
CA SER A 150 -8.71 49.02 -3.83
C SER A 150 -9.13 48.50 -5.21
N GLY A 151 -9.71 47.32 -5.30
CA GLY A 151 -10.06 46.64 -6.55
C GLY A 151 -8.91 45.89 -7.20
N THR A 152 -7.74 45.85 -6.55
CA THR A 152 -6.55 45.15 -7.09
C THR A 152 -6.62 43.64 -6.80
N VAL A 153 -6.30 42.83 -7.82
CA VAL A 153 -6.25 41.38 -7.67
C VAL A 153 -4.91 40.94 -7.08
N GLN A 154 -4.99 40.21 -5.99
CA GLN A 154 -3.86 39.77 -5.17
C GLN A 154 -3.90 38.25 -4.98
N THR A 155 -2.74 37.65 -4.67
CA THR A 155 -2.62 36.26 -4.29
C THR A 155 -2.00 36.15 -2.91
N ALA A 156 -2.45 35.18 -2.13
CA ALA A 156 -1.80 34.78 -0.89
C ALA A 156 -1.63 33.26 -0.85
N THR A 157 -0.53 32.83 -0.28
CA THR A 157 -0.18 31.39 -0.15
C THR A 157 0.17 31.07 1.29
N ALA A 158 -0.19 29.87 1.74
CA ALA A 158 0.20 29.36 3.04
C ALA A 158 0.48 27.87 2.98
N ARG A 159 1.57 27.43 3.61
CA ARG A 159 1.87 26.02 3.77
C ARG A 159 0.99 25.41 4.85
N TRP A 160 0.58 24.20 4.61
CA TRP A 160 -0.17 23.40 5.56
C TRP A 160 0.50 22.02 5.69
N THR A 161 0.48 21.45 6.88
CA THR A 161 0.98 20.10 7.13
C THR A 161 -0.04 19.38 7.98
N GLY A 162 -0.56 18.28 7.47
CA GLY A 162 -1.32 17.31 8.24
C GLY A 162 -0.40 16.25 8.83
N HIS A 163 -0.91 15.56 9.83
CA HIS A 163 -0.15 14.56 10.54
C HIS A 163 -1.07 13.43 11.00
N THR A 164 -0.61 12.18 10.88
CA THR A 164 -1.23 11.01 11.49
C THR A 164 -0.16 10.06 12.01
N GLU A 165 -0.49 9.34 13.07
CA GLU A 165 0.38 8.32 13.66
C GLU A 165 -0.34 6.99 13.63
N PHE A 166 0.41 5.92 13.42
CA PHE A 166 -0.14 4.58 13.50
C PHE A 166 0.89 3.60 14.04
N PRO A 167 0.44 2.68 14.91
CA PRO A 167 1.31 1.64 15.42
C PRO A 167 1.67 0.66 14.31
N ALA A 168 2.92 0.26 14.25
CA ALA A 168 3.38 -0.80 13.37
C ALA A 168 4.54 -1.54 14.03
N ASP A 169 4.38 -2.83 14.19
CA ASP A 169 5.41 -3.68 14.76
C ASP A 169 6.40 -4.14 13.70
N GLY A 170 7.67 -4.26 14.10
CA GLY A 170 8.72 -4.82 13.27
C GLY A 170 9.25 -3.89 12.19
N ASP A 171 9.85 -4.48 11.16
CA ASP A 171 10.44 -3.76 10.02
C ASP A 171 9.40 -3.63 8.90
N CYS A 172 8.60 -2.58 8.98
CA CYS A 172 7.57 -2.27 7.99
C CYS A 172 8.05 -1.17 7.06
N ARG A 173 7.49 -1.15 5.84
CA ARG A 173 7.56 -0.05 4.90
C ARG A 173 6.17 0.54 4.75
N VAL A 174 6.10 1.86 4.68
CA VAL A 174 4.85 2.58 4.45
C VAL A 174 4.97 3.36 3.16
N ASP A 175 4.07 3.10 2.24
CA ASP A 175 3.90 3.86 1.01
C ASP A 175 2.56 4.60 1.10
N ALA A 176 2.54 5.89 0.73
CA ALA A 176 1.35 6.71 0.85
C ALA A 176 1.19 7.67 -0.32
N VAL A 177 -0.05 7.96 -0.70
CA VAL A 177 -0.42 8.99 -1.67
C VAL A 177 -1.53 9.87 -1.09
N LEU A 178 -1.48 11.17 -1.41
CA LEU A 178 -2.48 12.14 -1.00
C LEU A 178 -3.13 12.76 -2.24
N GLN A 179 -4.42 12.58 -2.41
CA GLN A 179 -5.17 13.09 -3.55
C GLN A 179 -6.24 14.09 -3.10
N ARG A 180 -6.31 15.24 -3.77
CA ARG A 180 -7.36 16.23 -3.49
C ARG A 180 -8.73 15.69 -3.90
N ILE A 181 -9.72 15.88 -3.02
CA ILE A 181 -11.12 15.59 -3.29
C ILE A 181 -11.86 16.91 -3.52
N GLY A 182 -12.38 17.12 -4.71
CA GLY A 182 -13.16 18.29 -5.06
C GLY A 182 -12.36 19.60 -5.04
N SER A 183 -13.04 20.74 -4.90
CA SER A 183 -12.47 22.08 -4.82
C SER A 183 -12.34 22.55 -3.37
N ALA A 184 -11.37 23.43 -3.12
CA ALA A 184 -11.26 24.12 -1.83
C ALA A 184 -12.40 25.12 -1.67
N GLN A 185 -12.87 25.29 -0.44
CA GLN A 185 -13.92 26.25 -0.08
C GLN A 185 -13.33 27.34 0.78
N ALA A 186 -13.57 28.61 0.40
CA ALA A 186 -13.14 29.76 1.16
C ALA A 186 -14.34 30.48 1.76
N ALA A 187 -14.20 30.91 3.01
CA ALA A 187 -15.22 31.71 3.71
C ALA A 187 -14.56 32.84 4.48
N GLY A 188 -15.16 34.02 4.42
CA GLY A 188 -14.76 35.14 5.27
C GLY A 188 -15.01 34.84 6.75
N THR A 189 -14.08 35.29 7.61
CA THR A 189 -14.15 35.17 9.07
C THR A 189 -13.82 36.52 9.71
N GLU A 190 -14.10 36.67 11.02
CA GLU A 190 -13.61 37.84 11.74
C GLU A 190 -12.06 37.91 11.66
N GLY A 191 -11.55 38.89 10.90
CA GLY A 191 -10.12 39.15 10.71
C GLY A 191 -9.43 38.37 9.58
N GLY A 192 -10.17 37.87 8.59
CA GLY A 192 -9.54 37.27 7.40
C GLY A 192 -10.39 36.23 6.70
N VAL A 193 -9.73 35.27 6.04
CA VAL A 193 -10.35 34.22 5.25
C VAL A 193 -9.91 32.83 5.75
N LYS A 194 -10.86 31.93 5.93
CA LYS A 194 -10.61 30.52 6.20
C LYS A 194 -10.85 29.71 4.94
N VAL A 195 -9.90 28.88 4.58
CA VAL A 195 -10.01 27.92 3.47
C VAL A 195 -10.00 26.51 4.00
N ILE A 196 -10.90 25.67 3.49
CA ILE A 196 -11.00 24.25 3.83
C ILE A 196 -10.96 23.43 2.54
N ALA A 197 -10.22 22.34 2.54
CA ALA A 197 -10.17 21.38 1.47
C ALA A 197 -10.25 19.95 2.03
N GLN A 198 -10.64 19.01 1.18
CA GLN A 198 -10.60 17.58 1.50
C GLN A 198 -9.61 16.86 0.60
N ALA A 199 -8.95 15.85 1.15
CA ALA A 199 -8.06 14.97 0.43
C ALA A 199 -8.27 13.51 0.86
N ALA A 200 -8.10 12.58 -0.06
CA ALA A 200 -8.01 11.16 0.22
C ALA A 200 -6.54 10.81 0.49
N LEU A 201 -6.27 10.22 1.62
CA LEU A 201 -4.98 9.64 1.98
C LEU A 201 -5.09 8.13 1.86
N SER A 202 -4.36 7.54 0.92
CA SER A 202 -4.22 6.10 0.76
C SER A 202 -2.85 5.68 1.28
N MET A 203 -2.80 4.67 2.12
CA MET A 203 -1.57 4.15 2.73
C MET A 203 -1.52 2.64 2.66
N ASP A 204 -0.36 2.11 2.25
CA ASP A 204 -0.04 0.70 2.32
C ASP A 204 1.09 0.46 3.31
N VAL A 205 0.85 -0.45 4.23
CA VAL A 205 1.84 -0.94 5.18
C VAL A 205 2.27 -2.34 4.76
N THR A 206 3.52 -2.48 4.40
CA THR A 206 4.13 -3.76 3.99
C THR A 206 5.23 -4.16 4.97
N SER A 207 5.40 -5.45 5.18
CA SER A 207 6.49 -6.00 5.99
C SER A 207 7.16 -7.15 5.25
N ASN A 208 8.43 -7.38 5.52
CA ASN A 208 9.11 -8.55 5.02
C ASN A 208 8.82 -9.73 5.96
N ARG A 209 8.13 -10.75 5.44
CA ARG A 209 7.94 -12.01 6.13
C ARG A 209 9.07 -12.95 5.77
N GLU A 210 9.84 -13.37 6.78
CA GLU A 210 10.86 -14.40 6.61
C GLU A 210 10.17 -15.77 6.58
N MET A 211 10.47 -16.52 5.53
CA MET A 211 10.04 -17.91 5.34
C MET A 211 11.25 -18.75 4.97
N THR A 212 11.16 -20.05 5.21
CA THR A 212 12.20 -20.99 4.76
C THR A 212 11.62 -21.84 3.66
N MET A 213 12.27 -21.88 2.51
CA MET A 213 11.87 -22.72 1.40
C MET A 213 12.89 -23.83 1.14
N VAL A 214 12.42 -24.96 0.66
CA VAL A 214 13.27 -26.05 0.20
C VAL A 214 13.72 -25.74 -1.23
N THR A 215 15.03 -25.59 -1.42
CA THR A 215 15.67 -25.29 -2.71
C THR A 215 16.26 -26.52 -3.38
N GLY A 216 16.47 -27.58 -2.61
CA GLY A 216 17.02 -28.81 -3.13
C GLY A 216 16.65 -30.02 -2.27
N LEU A 217 16.57 -31.19 -2.90
CA LEU A 217 16.28 -32.43 -2.25
C LEU A 217 17.26 -33.49 -2.75
N THR A 218 17.96 -34.16 -1.82
CA THR A 218 18.84 -35.30 -2.10
C THR A 218 18.28 -36.54 -1.40
N THR A 219 18.12 -37.61 -2.14
CA THR A 219 17.66 -38.88 -1.58
C THR A 219 18.86 -39.82 -1.36
N GLY A 220 18.94 -40.34 -0.15
CA GLY A 220 19.91 -41.38 0.19
C GLY A 220 19.46 -42.78 -0.20
N GLU A 221 20.13 -43.78 0.37
CA GLU A 221 19.83 -45.18 0.13
C GLU A 221 18.43 -45.57 0.59
N GLU A 222 17.90 -46.60 -0.02
CA GLU A 222 16.62 -47.18 0.37
C GLU A 222 16.77 -47.88 1.72
N GLN A 223 15.91 -47.54 2.66
CA GLN A 223 15.89 -48.17 3.97
C GLN A 223 15.09 -49.47 3.91
N GLU A 224 15.69 -50.55 4.36
CA GLU A 224 14.95 -51.80 4.53
C GLU A 224 13.87 -51.63 5.60
N PRO A 225 12.66 -52.20 5.38
CA PRO A 225 11.61 -52.13 6.37
C PRO A 225 12.09 -52.76 7.69
N ASP A 226 12.01 -51.98 8.78
CA ASP A 226 12.31 -52.50 10.12
C ASP A 226 11.24 -53.50 10.56
N PRO A 227 11.53 -54.81 10.67
CA PRO A 227 10.55 -55.82 11.01
C PRO A 227 10.02 -55.66 12.46
N SER A 228 10.66 -54.87 13.29
CA SER A 228 10.20 -54.55 14.66
C SER A 228 9.17 -53.44 14.72
N ARG A 229 9.01 -52.69 13.65
CA ARG A 229 8.01 -51.61 13.60
C ARG A 229 6.59 -52.14 13.53
N PRO A 230 5.66 -51.60 14.30
CA PRO A 230 4.25 -51.96 14.18
C PRO A 230 3.72 -51.52 12.81
N SER A 231 2.90 -52.34 12.17
CA SER A 231 2.23 -51.98 10.91
C SER A 231 1.12 -50.92 11.11
N LEU A 232 0.73 -50.68 12.35
CA LEU A 232 -0.34 -49.74 12.71
C LEU A 232 -0.02 -49.05 14.03
N ILE A 233 -0.20 -47.74 14.07
CA ILE A 233 -0.02 -46.90 15.25
C ILE A 233 -1.35 -46.19 15.56
N LEU A 234 -1.68 -46.11 16.84
CA LEU A 234 -2.77 -45.22 17.34
C LEU A 234 -2.16 -43.94 17.85
N CYS A 235 -2.62 -42.81 17.29
CA CYS A 235 -2.09 -41.48 17.61
C CYS A 235 -3.23 -40.51 17.93
N ARG A 236 -3.04 -39.60 18.89
CA ARG A 236 -3.85 -38.39 19.06
C ARG A 236 -3.11 -37.24 18.43
N PRO A 237 -3.78 -36.36 17.67
CA PRO A 237 -3.14 -35.23 16.99
C PRO A 237 -2.47 -34.24 17.96
N GLU A 238 -3.10 -33.87 19.07
CA GLU A 238 -2.59 -32.94 20.09
C GLU A 238 -2.10 -31.62 19.49
N GLY A 239 -2.80 -31.12 18.47
CA GLY A 239 -2.42 -29.90 17.75
C GLY A 239 -1.48 -30.12 16.55
N ASP A 240 -1.00 -31.35 16.31
CA ASP A 240 -0.19 -31.68 15.15
C ASP A 240 -1.06 -31.84 13.87
N GLY A 241 -0.70 -31.21 12.79
CA GLY A 241 -1.31 -31.45 11.49
C GLY A 241 -0.94 -32.83 10.90
N LEU A 242 -1.76 -33.33 9.97
CA LEU A 242 -1.58 -34.64 9.32
C LEU A 242 -0.18 -34.84 8.72
N TRP A 243 0.43 -33.78 8.20
CA TRP A 243 1.79 -33.83 7.66
C TRP A 243 2.82 -34.24 8.71
N ASN A 244 2.80 -33.60 9.87
CA ASN A 244 3.73 -33.88 10.97
C ASN A 244 3.54 -35.29 11.52
N ILE A 245 2.28 -35.71 11.67
CA ILE A 245 1.93 -37.05 12.13
C ILE A 245 2.43 -38.09 11.12
N ALA A 246 2.17 -37.90 9.83
CA ALA A 246 2.58 -38.81 8.78
C ALA A 246 4.11 -38.95 8.73
N LYS A 247 4.83 -37.83 8.77
CA LYS A 247 6.30 -37.79 8.79
C LYS A 247 6.88 -38.51 10.02
N ARG A 248 6.37 -38.22 11.22
CA ARG A 248 6.82 -38.85 12.48
C ARG A 248 6.55 -40.33 12.55
N CYS A 249 5.40 -40.77 12.01
CA CYS A 249 4.98 -42.17 12.06
C CYS A 249 5.43 -42.99 10.84
N ASN A 250 6.22 -42.42 9.93
CA ASN A 250 6.64 -43.05 8.67
C ASN A 250 5.44 -43.55 7.85
N SER A 251 4.48 -42.66 7.64
CA SER A 251 3.24 -42.90 6.89
C SER A 251 3.07 -41.82 5.80
N THR A 252 1.96 -41.88 5.07
CA THR A 252 1.56 -40.81 4.16
C THR A 252 0.24 -40.19 4.61
N MET A 253 0.02 -38.93 4.31
CA MET A 253 -1.25 -38.24 4.61
C MET A 253 -2.44 -39.04 4.01
N GLU A 254 -2.30 -39.49 2.76
CA GLU A 254 -3.33 -40.24 2.05
C GLU A 254 -3.64 -41.60 2.74
N ALA A 255 -2.61 -42.30 3.23
CA ALA A 255 -2.83 -43.54 3.97
C ALA A 255 -3.58 -43.31 5.28
N ILE A 256 -3.24 -42.23 6.01
CA ILE A 256 -3.92 -41.85 7.23
C ILE A 256 -5.35 -41.45 6.94
N GLN A 257 -5.58 -40.56 5.95
CA GLN A 257 -6.92 -40.14 5.56
C GLN A 257 -7.81 -41.30 5.18
N LYS A 258 -7.30 -42.20 4.36
CA LYS A 258 -8.03 -43.42 3.93
C LYS A 258 -8.39 -44.31 5.09
N ALA A 259 -7.45 -44.57 6.01
CA ALA A 259 -7.67 -45.44 7.15
C ALA A 259 -8.70 -44.88 8.15
N ASN A 260 -8.84 -43.57 8.22
CA ASN A 260 -9.71 -42.91 9.17
C ASN A 260 -10.98 -42.27 8.55
N GLY A 261 -11.15 -42.35 7.24
CA GLY A 261 -12.25 -41.74 6.54
C GLY A 261 -12.26 -40.19 6.65
N LEU A 262 -11.07 -39.56 6.69
CA LEU A 262 -10.91 -38.09 6.79
C LEU A 262 -10.94 -37.47 5.41
N LYS A 263 -11.59 -36.29 5.35
CA LYS A 263 -11.54 -35.42 4.17
C LYS A 263 -10.61 -34.22 4.36
N TRP A 264 -10.35 -33.84 5.62
CA TRP A 264 -9.58 -32.67 6.04
C TRP A 264 -8.68 -33.02 7.24
N GLU A 265 -8.04 -32.02 7.85
CA GLU A 265 -7.31 -32.17 9.09
C GLU A 265 -8.18 -32.79 10.21
N PRO A 266 -7.61 -33.64 11.06
CA PRO A 266 -8.37 -34.27 12.15
C PRO A 266 -8.66 -33.30 13.28
N GLU A 267 -9.74 -33.58 14.03
CA GLU A 267 -10.03 -32.95 15.31
C GLU A 267 -9.06 -33.47 16.39
N ASP A 268 -8.63 -32.59 17.32
CA ASP A 268 -7.57 -32.87 18.29
C ASP A 268 -7.84 -34.06 19.22
N ASP A 269 -9.09 -34.32 19.57
CA ASP A 269 -9.51 -35.40 20.50
C ASP A 269 -9.76 -36.74 19.81
N ARG A 270 -9.71 -36.80 18.49
CA ARG A 270 -9.93 -38.01 17.72
C ARG A 270 -8.67 -38.89 17.72
N ILE A 271 -8.81 -40.15 18.12
CA ILE A 271 -7.74 -41.11 17.95
C ILE A 271 -7.66 -41.54 16.48
N LEU A 272 -6.49 -41.40 15.89
CA LEU A 272 -6.20 -41.77 14.51
C LEU A 272 -5.52 -43.14 14.42
N LEU A 273 -5.92 -43.89 13.40
CA LEU A 273 -5.28 -45.08 12.94
C LEU A 273 -4.23 -44.73 11.88
N ILE A 274 -2.97 -44.95 12.17
CA ILE A 274 -1.83 -44.58 11.31
C ILE A 274 -1.23 -45.86 10.72
N PRO A 275 -1.47 -46.18 9.43
CA PRO A 275 -0.75 -47.23 8.73
C PRO A 275 0.71 -46.80 8.56
N VAL A 276 1.65 -47.69 8.94
CA VAL A 276 3.08 -47.45 8.71
C VAL A 276 3.43 -48.02 7.33
N CYS A 277 4.12 -47.17 6.49
CA CYS A 277 4.43 -47.51 5.10
C CYS A 277 5.86 -48.00 4.93
#